data_a7e0d7976cabf218f746e5700e3b3a10
#
_entry.id   a7e0d7976cabf218f746e5700e3b3a10
#
_cell.length_a   1.000
_cell.length_b   1.000
_cell.length_c   1.000
_cell.angle_alpha   90.00
_cell.angle_beta   90.00
_cell.angle_gamma   90.00
#
_symmetry.space_group_name_H-M   'P 1'
#
loop_
_entity.id
_entity.type
_entity.pdbx_description
1 polymer ?
#
loop_
_entity_poly.entity_id
_entity_poly.type
_entity_poly.pdbx_seq_one_letter_code
_entity_poly.pdbx_strand_id
1 'polypeptide(L)' 'VYYIISGKGEITIDGTVYPYRDGDAIYIEPGATHSIANTSDEFVIFLAVGTQV' A
#
# COMPACT_ATOMS: atom_id res chain seq x y z
N VAL A 1 2.55 8.23 -0.23
CA VAL A 1 2.13 7.55 -1.46
C VAL A 1 2.92 6.27 -1.62
N TYR A 2 2.25 5.17 -1.88
CA TYR A 2 2.88 3.90 -2.18
C TYR A 2 2.66 3.57 -3.65
N TYR A 3 3.74 3.20 -4.33
CA TYR A 3 3.67 2.66 -5.68
C TYR A 3 3.97 1.17 -5.62
N ILE A 4 3.05 0.36 -6.10
CA ILE A 4 3.23 -1.08 -6.14
C ILE A 4 3.95 -1.43 -7.43
N ILE A 5 5.22 -1.82 -7.31
CA ILE A 5 6.05 -2.15 -8.45
C ILE A 5 5.75 -3.56 -8.91
N SER A 6 5.62 -4.49 -7.98
CA SER A 6 5.37 -5.89 -8.29
C SER A 6 4.65 -6.56 -7.13
N GLY A 7 3.63 -7.35 -7.44
CA GLY A 7 2.92 -8.14 -6.45
C GLY A 7 1.49 -7.71 -6.25
N LYS A 8 0.83 -8.34 -5.29
CA LYS A 8 -0.56 -8.06 -4.94
C LYS A 8 -0.79 -8.37 -3.47
N GLY A 9 -1.80 -7.74 -2.90
CA GLY A 9 -2.16 -7.94 -1.51
C GLY A 9 -3.28 -7.02 -1.12
N GLU A 10 -3.32 -6.66 0.17
CA GLU A 10 -4.34 -5.79 0.72
C GLU A 10 -3.71 -4.72 1.58
N ILE A 11 -4.27 -3.53 1.53
CA ILE A 11 -3.90 -2.44 2.41
C ILE A 11 -5.12 -2.01 3.21
N THR A 12 -4.94 -1.80 4.50
CA THR A 12 -5.99 -1.33 5.38
C THR A 12 -5.71 0.12 5.74
N ILE A 13 -6.68 0.99 5.49
CA ILE A 13 -6.59 2.43 5.79
C ILE A 13 -7.80 2.80 6.62
N ASP A 14 -7.56 3.27 7.84
CA ASP A 14 -8.62 3.63 8.80
C ASP A 14 -9.70 2.55 8.94
N GLY A 15 -9.27 1.29 9.00
CA GLY A 15 -10.18 0.16 9.18
C GLY A 15 -10.83 -0.37 7.91
N THR A 16 -10.62 0.27 6.78
CA THR A 16 -11.15 -0.18 5.49
C THR A 16 -10.08 -0.89 4.69
N VAL A 17 -10.41 -2.08 4.19
CA VAL A 17 -9.48 -2.92 3.43
C VAL A 17 -9.65 -2.67 1.95
N TYR A 18 -8.54 -2.42 1.27
CA TYR A 18 -8.49 -2.21 -0.18
C TYR A 18 -7.53 -3.20 -0.81
N PRO A 19 -7.91 -3.87 -1.91
CA PRO A 19 -6.94 -4.69 -2.65
C PRO A 19 -5.97 -3.81 -3.42
N TYR A 20 -4.73 -4.28 -3.57
CA TYR A 20 -3.76 -3.62 -4.44
C TYR A 20 -3.07 -4.65 -5.32
N ARG A 21 -2.50 -4.17 -6.41
CA ARG A 21 -1.74 -5.00 -7.35
C ARG A 21 -0.65 -4.16 -8.00
N ASP A 22 0.18 -4.81 -8.79
CA ASP A 22 1.25 -4.13 -9.51
C ASP A 22 0.70 -2.99 -10.39
N GLY A 23 1.39 -1.88 -10.37
CA GLY A 23 1.00 -0.67 -11.07
C GLY A 23 0.11 0.28 -10.28
N ASP A 24 -0.38 -0.12 -9.11
CA ASP A 24 -1.24 0.74 -8.30
C ASP A 24 -0.44 1.81 -7.57
N ALA A 25 -1.02 2.98 -7.49
CA ALA A 25 -0.53 4.06 -6.64
C ALA A 25 -1.56 4.30 -5.53
N ILE A 26 -1.11 4.28 -4.28
CA ILE A 26 -1.98 4.38 -3.12
C ILE A 26 -1.61 5.64 -2.34
N TYR A 27 -2.57 6.55 -2.20
CA TYR A 27 -2.41 7.75 -1.39
C TYR A 27 -2.95 7.51 0.01
N ILE A 28 -2.15 7.83 1.01
CA ILE A 28 -2.55 7.73 2.41
C ILE A 28 -2.45 9.12 3.02
N GLU A 29 -3.57 9.63 3.53
CA GLU A 29 -3.60 10.96 4.14
C GLU A 29 -2.78 10.99 5.42
N PRO A 30 -2.14 12.13 5.73
CA PRO A 30 -1.47 12.30 7.01
C PRO A 30 -2.44 12.07 8.18
N GLY A 31 -2.01 11.33 9.18
CA GLY A 31 -2.83 11.01 10.35
C GLY A 31 -3.69 9.77 10.20
N ALA A 32 -3.83 9.23 9.00
CA ALA A 32 -4.57 7.98 8.81
C ALA A 32 -3.76 6.78 9.30
N THR A 33 -4.42 5.85 9.98
CA THR A 33 -3.76 4.58 10.33
C THR A 33 -3.77 3.68 9.10
N HIS A 34 -2.69 2.95 8.90
CA HIS A 34 -2.60 2.07 7.74
C HIS A 34 -1.71 0.86 8.04
N SER A 35 -2.00 -0.21 7.33
CA SER A 35 -1.15 -1.40 7.32
C SER A 35 -1.22 -2.03 5.94
N ILE A 36 -0.13 -2.63 5.53
CA ILE A 36 -0.06 -3.31 4.23
C ILE A 36 0.25 -4.78 4.46
N ALA A 37 -0.42 -5.64 3.71
CA ALA A 37 -0.25 -7.08 3.82
C ALA A 37 -0.04 -7.69 2.45
N ASN A 38 0.86 -8.67 2.40
CA ASN A 38 1.06 -9.50 1.23
C ASN A 38 0.20 -10.75 1.39
N THR A 39 -0.83 -10.86 0.56
CA THR A 39 -1.75 -12.00 0.60
C THR A 39 -1.43 -13.02 -0.50
N SER A 40 -0.31 -12.87 -1.18
CA SER A 40 0.11 -13.77 -2.26
C SER A 40 1.29 -14.64 -1.81
N ASP A 41 1.66 -15.60 -2.65
CA ASP A 41 2.82 -16.47 -2.43
C ASP A 41 4.12 -15.84 -2.94
N GLU A 42 4.05 -14.64 -3.51
CA GLU A 42 5.20 -13.97 -4.11
C GLU A 42 5.58 -12.73 -3.32
N PHE A 43 6.80 -12.26 -3.54
CA PHE A 43 7.24 -11.01 -2.92
C PHE A 43 6.46 -9.84 -3.48
N VAL A 44 6.18 -8.88 -2.61
CA VAL A 44 5.63 -7.58 -3.01
C VAL A 44 6.76 -6.57 -2.93
N ILE A 45 6.95 -5.84 -4.02
CA ILE A 45 7.95 -4.77 -4.09
C ILE A 45 7.19 -3.47 -4.27
N PHE A 46 7.41 -2.53 -3.37
CA PHE A 46 6.76 -1.23 -3.45
C PHE A 46 7.72 -0.11 -3.09
N LEU A 47 7.43 1.07 -3.59
CA LEU A 47 8.17 2.29 -3.29
C LEU A 47 7.28 3.17 -2.41
N ALA A 48 7.78 3.52 -1.24
CA ALA A 48 7.07 4.44 -0.35
C ALA A 48 7.69 5.82 -0.50
N VAL A 49 6.87 6.80 -0.82
CA VAL A 49 7.28 8.20 -0.93
C VAL A 49 6.48 8.99 0.09
N GLY A 50 7.17 9.68 0.96
CA GLY A 50 6.55 10.53 1.97
C GLY A 50 7.15 11.91 1.95
N THR A 51 6.34 12.89 2.37
CA THR A 51 6.80 14.24 2.61
C THR A 51 6.62 14.55 4.08
N GLN A 52 7.62 15.19 4.65
CA GLN A 52 7.50 15.72 6.00
C GLN A 52 7.25 17.22 5.92
N VAL A 53 6.38 17.64 6.77
CA VAL A 53 6.02 19.05 6.84
C VAL A 53 6.42 19.58 8.21
#